data_9dc20c9474ff3fcc00c8df9bb38e232f
#
_entry.id   9dc20c9474ff3fcc00c8df9bb38e232f
#
_cell.length_a   1.000
_cell.length_b   1.000
_cell.length_c   1.000
_cell.angle_alpha   90.00
_cell.angle_beta   90.00
_cell.angle_gamma   90.00
#
_symmetry.space_group_name_H-M   'P 1'
#
loop_
_entity.id
_entity.type
_entity.pdbx_description
1 polymer ?
#
loop_
_entity_poly.entity_id
_entity_poly.type
_entity_poly.pdbx_seq_one_letter_code
_entity_poly.pdbx_strand_id
1 'polypeptide(L)'
;MDSGATGLFMDDKYRGDDHQVTDHGIEVEVADQRTISSTSTDVVPFTNLLPIETRTCNKFKDLSHSLVGVGVICDAGNRVIFERTGVAVESEATGDTIMHGIRHPHSRLYMVPVPCSTVPTAAAPRVQRLPRVPQTAALARVPGALHRAFNAYEVQSIPDLINFYHRTCCNIPVSTWIRAINQNYFATWPGLTADRVRKYCTAKPETAMGHLKRIRSNVRSTRTKTRRIGTFLYDPTELKSLIGVDFTGRYPVTSQRGHKYILVLYCYDTNYINAIPVRSRTTKDYVAAFTTMYNELASKGLEAQLVRLDNEVSKQLIEHFTHCKLKVQMVTAGMHRNNPAERAIQTLKGLFKSTREGAHPDFPAKCWDLLLPQVVVIANLVRASRINPAISAYTQVNGIFDYNETPMAPPGTKVVVFDNTKSSWGNDGVDGFYVGPAPDHYRNYTCYTTKTKALRLHDSVRWYPHVGTFPFAQTDSAKLQMILTDLLDQLENPHTALPYSLDGPTANTAIRTISR
;
A
#
# COMPACT_ATOMS: atom_id res chain seq x y z
N MET A 1 -6.34 -11.27 21.62
CA MET A 1 -7.22 -10.66 22.62
C MET A 1 -8.17 -9.70 21.94
N ASP A 2 -9.40 -9.71 22.33
CA ASP A 2 -10.47 -8.89 21.76
C ASP A 2 -11.26 -8.21 22.88
N SER A 3 -11.39 -6.89 22.82
CA SER A 3 -12.16 -6.11 23.81
C SER A 3 -13.68 -6.25 23.64
N GLY A 4 -14.13 -6.73 22.47
CA GLY A 4 -15.56 -6.98 22.21
C GLY A 4 -16.01 -8.40 22.54
N ALA A 5 -15.10 -9.33 22.78
CA ALA A 5 -15.45 -10.69 23.14
C ALA A 5 -15.86 -10.79 24.63
N THR A 6 -17.01 -11.38 24.89
CA THR A 6 -17.57 -11.53 26.23
C THR A 6 -17.06 -12.78 26.96
N GLY A 7 -16.24 -13.61 26.33
CA GLY A 7 -15.72 -14.87 26.88
C GLY A 7 -14.46 -15.36 26.17
N LEU A 8 -14.04 -16.57 26.50
CA LEU A 8 -13.03 -17.29 25.76
C LEU A 8 -13.73 -18.17 24.71
N PHE A 9 -13.46 -17.88 23.45
CA PHE A 9 -14.05 -18.60 22.32
C PHE A 9 -12.94 -19.28 21.51
N MET A 10 -13.02 -20.59 21.35
CA MET A 10 -11.99 -21.38 20.71
C MET A 10 -12.54 -22.11 19.48
N ASP A 11 -11.67 -22.33 18.49
CA ASP A 11 -11.95 -23.21 17.35
C ASP A 11 -12.16 -24.65 17.86
N ASP A 12 -13.07 -25.39 17.25
CA ASP A 12 -13.38 -26.79 17.59
C ASP A 12 -12.15 -27.74 17.55
N LYS A 13 -11.11 -27.34 16.82
CA LYS A 13 -9.84 -28.08 16.77
C LYS A 13 -8.97 -27.90 18.01
N TYR A 14 -9.26 -26.91 18.84
CA TYR A 14 -8.51 -26.68 20.07
C TYR A 14 -8.70 -27.88 21.04
N ARG A 15 -7.69 -28.25 21.80
CA ARG A 15 -7.74 -29.27 22.84
C ARG A 15 -7.20 -28.66 24.12
N GLY A 16 -8.09 -28.40 25.05
CA GLY A 16 -7.82 -27.97 26.41
C GLY A 16 -7.94 -29.16 27.40
N ASP A 17 -7.91 -28.83 28.68
CA ASP A 17 -8.20 -29.75 29.77
C ASP A 17 -9.72 -29.88 29.98
N ASP A 18 -10.19 -30.91 30.67
CA ASP A 18 -11.58 -31.09 31.12
C ASP A 18 -12.63 -30.88 30.00
N HIS A 19 -12.48 -31.57 28.89
CA HIS A 19 -13.40 -31.49 27.75
C HIS A 19 -14.81 -31.98 28.15
N GLN A 20 -15.82 -31.12 28.03
CA GLN A 20 -17.22 -31.43 28.27
C GLN A 20 -18.07 -31.08 27.05
N VAL A 21 -18.82 -32.04 26.54
CA VAL A 21 -19.84 -31.82 25.52
C VAL A 21 -21.06 -31.16 26.16
N THR A 22 -21.52 -30.06 25.64
CA THR A 22 -22.67 -29.33 26.18
C THR A 22 -23.92 -29.62 25.35
N ASP A 23 -24.98 -30.10 26.02
CA ASP A 23 -26.29 -30.34 25.38
C ASP A 23 -27.02 -29.00 25.06
N HIS A 24 -26.69 -27.94 25.79
CA HIS A 24 -27.20 -26.57 25.55
C HIS A 24 -26.01 -25.62 25.40
N GLY A 25 -25.56 -25.44 24.16
CA GLY A 25 -24.48 -24.52 23.82
C GLY A 25 -24.92 -23.04 23.97
N ILE A 26 -23.95 -22.18 24.26
CA ILE A 26 -24.21 -20.72 24.18
C ILE A 26 -24.28 -20.30 22.72
N GLU A 27 -25.16 -19.35 22.42
CA GLU A 27 -25.26 -18.72 21.12
C GLU A 27 -24.51 -17.39 21.11
N VAL A 28 -23.71 -17.16 20.09
CA VAL A 28 -22.93 -15.95 19.92
C VAL A 28 -23.18 -15.38 18.52
N GLU A 29 -23.48 -14.10 18.44
CA GLU A 29 -23.57 -13.38 17.19
C GLU A 29 -22.17 -12.93 16.77
N VAL A 30 -21.74 -13.31 15.57
CA VAL A 30 -20.47 -12.91 14.99
C VAL A 30 -20.62 -11.62 14.15
N ALA A 31 -19.52 -10.99 13.83
CA ALA A 31 -19.49 -9.67 13.18
C ALA A 31 -20.22 -9.60 11.81
N ASP A 32 -20.52 -10.73 11.17
CA ASP A 32 -21.31 -10.82 9.96
C ASP A 32 -22.82 -11.08 10.20
N GLN A 33 -23.28 -10.88 11.45
CA GLN A 33 -24.66 -11.06 11.91
C GLN A 33 -25.17 -12.52 11.88
N ARG A 34 -24.29 -13.50 11.73
CA ARG A 34 -24.66 -14.92 11.89
C ARG A 34 -24.58 -15.30 13.36
N THR A 35 -25.52 -16.11 13.81
CA THR A 35 -25.48 -16.74 15.14
C THR A 35 -24.82 -18.10 15.03
N ILE A 36 -23.81 -18.36 15.85
CA ILE A 36 -23.14 -19.66 15.97
C ILE A 36 -23.32 -20.20 17.37
N SER A 37 -23.52 -21.51 17.50
CA SER A 37 -23.71 -22.18 18.79
C SER A 37 -22.46 -22.96 19.20
N SER A 38 -22.14 -22.95 20.48
CA SER A 38 -21.00 -23.71 20.99
C SER A 38 -21.31 -25.21 21.01
N THR A 39 -20.31 -26.03 20.75
CA THR A 39 -20.41 -27.50 20.69
C THR A 39 -19.93 -28.16 21.97
N SER A 40 -18.98 -27.57 22.66
CA SER A 40 -18.37 -28.12 23.88
C SER A 40 -17.65 -27.00 24.65
N THR A 41 -17.27 -27.32 25.88
CA THR A 41 -16.42 -26.50 26.73
C THR A 41 -15.13 -27.21 27.07
N ASP A 42 -14.02 -26.48 27.11
CA ASP A 42 -12.71 -26.94 27.54
C ASP A 42 -12.13 -25.91 28.53
N VAL A 43 -11.21 -26.35 29.39
CA VAL A 43 -10.42 -25.44 30.22
C VAL A 43 -9.08 -25.17 29.52
N VAL A 44 -8.78 -23.91 29.28
CA VAL A 44 -7.50 -23.49 28.68
C VAL A 44 -6.44 -23.57 29.78
N PRO A 45 -5.33 -24.32 29.60
CA PRO A 45 -4.25 -24.41 30.58
C PRO A 45 -3.37 -23.16 30.56
N PHE A 46 -3.97 -22.01 30.79
CA PHE A 46 -3.24 -20.80 31.15
C PHE A 46 -2.60 -20.96 32.52
N THR A 47 -1.85 -20.02 32.99
CA THR A 47 -1.27 -20.06 34.33
C THR A 47 -2.35 -20.32 35.41
N ASN A 48 -2.00 -21.06 36.47
CA ASN A 48 -2.87 -21.30 37.62
C ASN A 48 -3.17 -20.04 38.44
N LEU A 49 -2.58 -18.92 38.09
CA LEU A 49 -2.89 -17.59 38.67
C LEU A 49 -4.25 -17.05 38.20
N LEU A 50 -4.82 -17.58 37.13
CA LEU A 50 -6.16 -17.24 36.67
C LEU A 50 -7.20 -18.22 37.22
N PRO A 51 -8.37 -17.75 37.73
CA PRO A 51 -9.47 -18.62 38.16
C PRO A 51 -9.94 -19.55 37.04
N ILE A 52 -10.52 -20.70 37.42
CA ILE A 52 -10.99 -21.71 36.45
C ILE A 52 -12.08 -21.14 35.54
N GLU A 53 -12.96 -20.32 36.09
CA GLU A 53 -14.05 -19.66 35.38
C GLU A 53 -13.50 -18.76 34.23
N THR A 54 -12.39 -18.06 34.50
CA THR A 54 -11.70 -17.21 33.50
C THR A 54 -10.98 -18.04 32.43
N ARG A 55 -10.65 -19.29 32.71
CA ARG A 55 -9.97 -20.21 31.81
C ARG A 55 -10.91 -21.12 31.03
N THR A 56 -12.19 -21.18 31.41
CA THR A 56 -13.19 -21.99 30.71
C THR A 56 -13.51 -21.34 29.36
N CYS A 57 -13.36 -22.08 28.28
CA CYS A 57 -13.64 -21.63 26.93
C CYS A 57 -14.80 -22.39 26.31
N ASN A 58 -15.55 -21.72 25.45
CA ASN A 58 -16.59 -22.33 24.62
C ASN A 58 -16.02 -22.59 23.22
N LYS A 59 -16.29 -23.75 22.65
CA LYS A 59 -15.79 -24.16 21.35
C LYS A 59 -16.85 -24.06 20.27
N PHE A 60 -16.46 -23.56 19.12
CA PHE A 60 -17.33 -23.33 17.98
C PHE A 60 -16.74 -23.94 16.72
N LYS A 61 -17.56 -24.64 15.97
CA LYS A 61 -17.14 -25.32 14.74
C LYS A 61 -16.76 -24.37 13.61
N ASP A 62 -17.46 -23.23 13.51
CA ASP A 62 -17.32 -22.29 12.41
C ASP A 62 -16.62 -20.98 12.84
N LEU A 63 -15.84 -20.99 13.91
CA LEU A 63 -15.06 -19.86 14.36
C LEU A 63 -13.75 -19.78 13.57
N SER A 64 -13.55 -18.67 12.85
CA SER A 64 -12.36 -18.48 12.01
C SER A 64 -11.07 -18.29 12.82
N HIS A 65 -11.16 -17.75 14.02
CA HIS A 65 -10.02 -17.48 14.92
C HIS A 65 -10.48 -17.58 16.37
N SER A 66 -9.65 -18.19 17.22
CA SER A 66 -9.88 -18.20 18.67
C SER A 66 -9.78 -16.79 19.26
N LEU A 67 -10.70 -16.44 20.15
CA LEU A 67 -10.81 -15.13 20.78
C LEU A 67 -10.65 -15.24 22.29
N VAL A 68 -9.85 -14.35 22.86
CA VAL A 68 -9.66 -14.22 24.30
C VAL A 68 -10.28 -12.89 24.74
N GLY A 69 -11.39 -12.96 25.47
CA GLY A 69 -12.11 -11.77 25.95
C GLY A 69 -11.32 -11.00 27.00
N VAL A 70 -11.14 -9.71 26.79
CA VAL A 70 -10.44 -8.84 27.75
C VAL A 70 -11.25 -8.65 29.04
N GLY A 71 -12.58 -8.50 28.91
CA GLY A 71 -13.47 -8.31 30.05
C GLY A 71 -13.34 -9.42 31.09
N VAL A 72 -13.38 -10.69 30.66
CA VAL A 72 -13.28 -11.85 31.56
C VAL A 72 -11.97 -11.86 32.36
N ILE A 73 -10.88 -11.40 31.78
CA ILE A 73 -9.58 -11.29 32.44
C ILE A 73 -9.58 -10.14 33.46
N CYS A 74 -10.18 -9.00 33.12
CA CYS A 74 -10.29 -7.87 34.02
C CYS A 74 -11.23 -8.17 35.21
N ASP A 75 -12.36 -8.82 34.96
CA ASP A 75 -13.32 -9.25 36.02
C ASP A 75 -12.68 -10.21 37.02
N ALA A 76 -11.61 -10.91 36.63
CA ALA A 76 -10.83 -11.77 37.52
C ALA A 76 -9.74 -11.02 38.32
N GLY A 77 -9.80 -9.70 38.43
CA GLY A 77 -8.87 -8.86 39.19
C GLY A 77 -7.52 -8.67 38.52
N ASN A 78 -7.52 -8.62 37.21
CA ASN A 78 -6.30 -8.39 36.43
C ASN A 78 -6.46 -7.15 35.54
N ARG A 79 -5.32 -6.56 35.15
CA ARG A 79 -5.25 -5.44 34.23
C ARG A 79 -4.64 -5.87 32.91
N VAL A 80 -5.30 -5.55 31.81
CA VAL A 80 -4.78 -5.83 30.45
C VAL A 80 -4.23 -4.54 29.86
N ILE A 81 -2.93 -4.54 29.59
CA ILE A 81 -2.19 -3.39 29.07
C ILE A 81 -1.85 -3.65 27.60
N PHE A 82 -2.37 -2.83 26.71
CA PHE A 82 -2.06 -2.86 25.28
C PHE A 82 -0.95 -1.88 24.97
N GLU A 83 0.16 -2.39 24.50
CA GLU A 83 1.30 -1.60 24.05
C GLU A 83 1.43 -1.61 22.52
N ARG A 84 2.30 -0.76 22.00
CA ARG A 84 2.56 -0.70 20.56
C ARG A 84 3.05 -2.05 19.98
N THR A 85 3.79 -2.82 20.75
CA THR A 85 4.46 -4.06 20.33
C THR A 85 3.78 -5.33 20.83
N GLY A 86 2.96 -5.24 21.88
CA GLY A 86 2.36 -6.41 22.51
C GLY A 86 1.25 -6.09 23.50
N VAL A 87 0.84 -7.11 24.22
CA VAL A 87 -0.14 -7.02 25.29
C VAL A 87 0.39 -7.74 26.52
N ALA A 88 0.20 -7.16 27.68
CA ALA A 88 0.53 -7.75 28.97
C ALA A 88 -0.74 -7.86 29.83
N VAL A 89 -0.83 -8.93 30.61
CA VAL A 89 -1.83 -9.11 31.65
C VAL A 89 -1.10 -9.09 32.99
N GLU A 90 -1.47 -8.17 33.86
CA GLU A 90 -0.87 -8.00 35.17
C GLU A 90 -1.92 -8.21 36.27
N SER A 91 -1.52 -8.86 37.37
CA SER A 91 -2.36 -8.95 38.55
C SER A 91 -2.48 -7.59 39.22
N GLU A 92 -3.70 -7.13 39.49
CA GLU A 92 -3.91 -5.88 40.23
C GLU A 92 -3.45 -5.99 41.70
N ALA A 93 -3.47 -7.20 42.26
CA ALA A 93 -3.10 -7.43 43.65
C ALA A 93 -1.58 -7.43 43.89
N THR A 94 -0.79 -8.00 42.95
CA THR A 94 0.65 -8.20 43.12
C THR A 94 1.49 -7.34 42.17
N GLY A 95 0.93 -6.85 41.09
CA GLY A 95 1.64 -6.15 40.01
C GLY A 95 2.47 -7.09 39.11
N ASP A 96 2.39 -8.40 39.32
CA ASP A 96 3.16 -9.36 38.52
C ASP A 96 2.53 -9.57 37.14
N THR A 97 3.36 -9.74 36.13
CA THR A 97 2.89 -10.08 34.79
C THR A 97 2.52 -11.56 34.74
N ILE A 98 1.25 -11.84 34.54
CA ILE A 98 0.68 -13.20 34.47
C ILE A 98 0.86 -13.78 33.08
N MET A 99 0.67 -12.96 32.06
CA MET A 99 0.69 -13.37 30.66
C MET A 99 1.14 -12.20 29.78
N HIS A 100 1.87 -12.50 28.74
CA HIS A 100 2.14 -11.50 27.70
C HIS A 100 1.98 -12.10 26.31
N GLY A 101 1.65 -11.25 25.36
CA GLY A 101 1.48 -11.59 23.97
C GLY A 101 2.10 -10.53 23.06
N ILE A 102 2.12 -10.83 21.80
CA ILE A 102 2.67 -9.96 20.77
C ILE A 102 1.56 -9.34 19.94
N ARG A 103 1.81 -8.15 19.42
CA ARG A 103 0.96 -7.56 18.39
C ARG A 103 1.39 -8.07 17.03
N HIS A 104 0.50 -8.78 16.35
CA HIS A 104 0.80 -9.32 15.02
C HIS A 104 1.08 -8.19 14.02
N PRO A 105 2.22 -8.20 13.32
CA PRO A 105 2.66 -7.06 12.52
C PRO A 105 1.73 -6.71 11.36
N HIS A 106 1.06 -7.70 10.77
CA HIS A 106 0.18 -7.50 9.62
C HIS A 106 -1.27 -7.26 10.00
N SER A 107 -1.87 -8.16 10.81
CA SER A 107 -3.28 -8.04 11.20
C SER A 107 -3.51 -6.99 12.30
N ARG A 108 -2.45 -6.54 12.99
CA ARG A 108 -2.49 -5.66 14.16
C ARG A 108 -3.27 -6.20 15.35
N LEU A 109 -3.69 -7.46 15.29
CA LEU A 109 -4.35 -8.13 16.39
C LEU A 109 -3.34 -8.46 17.49
N TYR A 110 -3.81 -8.38 18.73
CA TYR A 110 -3.01 -8.78 19.88
C TYR A 110 -3.18 -10.28 20.11
N MET A 111 -2.09 -11.01 20.01
CA MET A 111 -2.06 -12.47 20.08
C MET A 111 -1.37 -12.91 21.36
N VAL A 112 -2.03 -13.78 22.11
CA VAL A 112 -1.45 -14.45 23.27
C VAL A 112 -1.23 -15.93 22.96
N PRO A 113 -0.14 -16.54 23.46
CA PRO A 113 0.05 -17.98 23.33
C PRO A 113 -1.03 -18.70 24.12
N VAL A 114 -1.78 -19.57 23.46
CA VAL A 114 -2.74 -20.46 24.10
C VAL A 114 -2.11 -21.85 24.21
N PRO A 115 -1.77 -22.32 25.41
CA PRO A 115 -1.23 -23.66 25.60
C PRO A 115 -2.26 -24.72 25.18
N CYS A 116 -1.79 -25.82 24.61
CA CYS A 116 -2.61 -26.99 24.30
C CYS A 116 -2.22 -28.11 25.27
N SER A 117 -3.19 -28.83 25.83
CA SER A 117 -2.94 -29.98 26.65
C SER A 117 -2.17 -31.05 25.87
N THR A 118 -0.98 -31.40 26.35
CA THR A 118 -0.26 -32.58 25.88
C THR A 118 -0.77 -33.79 26.64
N VAL A 119 -1.60 -34.61 26.01
CA VAL A 119 -1.90 -35.95 26.52
C VAL A 119 -0.56 -36.71 26.66
N PRO A 120 -0.21 -37.27 27.81
CA PRO A 120 1.00 -38.07 27.94
C PRO A 120 0.82 -39.37 27.14
N THR A 121 1.28 -39.38 25.93
CA THR A 121 1.41 -40.58 25.12
C THR A 121 2.56 -41.40 25.69
N ALA A 122 2.26 -42.66 26.08
CA ALA A 122 3.21 -43.63 26.58
C ALA A 122 4.48 -43.70 25.73
N ALA A 123 5.62 -43.87 26.39
CA ALA A 123 6.96 -43.86 25.87
C ALA A 123 7.09 -44.55 24.51
N ALA A 124 7.27 -43.80 23.47
CA ALA A 124 7.71 -44.23 22.15
C ALA A 124 9.24 -44.13 22.04
N PRO A 125 9.89 -45.00 21.27
CA PRO A 125 11.34 -45.15 21.27
C PRO A 125 12.04 -43.93 20.75
N ARG A 126 13.21 -43.69 21.33
CA ARG A 126 14.15 -42.59 21.06
C ARG A 126 14.47 -42.48 19.57
N VAL A 127 13.70 -41.66 18.83
CA VAL A 127 14.01 -41.29 17.46
C VAL A 127 15.07 -40.21 17.52
N GLN A 128 16.17 -40.43 16.82
CA GLN A 128 17.25 -39.48 16.63
C GLN A 128 16.65 -38.14 16.19
N ARG A 129 17.11 -37.06 16.84
CA ARG A 129 16.74 -35.71 16.50
C ARG A 129 17.09 -35.44 15.03
N LEU A 130 16.09 -35.45 14.18
CA LEU A 130 16.17 -34.77 12.90
C LEU A 130 16.38 -33.26 13.17
N PRO A 131 17.23 -32.61 12.41
CA PRO A 131 17.48 -31.17 12.59
C PRO A 131 16.14 -30.43 12.50
N ARG A 132 15.88 -29.54 13.46
CA ARG A 132 14.72 -28.62 13.42
C ARG A 132 14.73 -27.91 12.10
N VAL A 133 13.76 -28.18 11.26
CA VAL A 133 13.47 -27.36 10.07
C VAL A 133 13.06 -25.99 10.62
N PRO A 134 13.76 -24.91 10.25
CA PRO A 134 13.41 -23.58 10.74
C PRO A 134 11.97 -23.23 10.35
N GLN A 135 11.22 -22.63 11.26
CA GLN A 135 9.83 -22.19 10.96
C GLN A 135 9.73 -21.24 9.76
N THR A 136 10.82 -20.60 9.39
CA THR A 136 10.95 -19.81 8.16
C THR A 136 10.78 -20.62 6.88
N ALA A 137 11.12 -21.93 6.89
CA ALA A 137 10.88 -22.80 5.75
C ALA A 137 9.39 -23.14 5.54
N ALA A 138 8.55 -23.01 6.58
CA ALA A 138 7.11 -23.22 6.45
C ALA A 138 6.40 -22.02 5.80
N LEU A 139 6.90 -20.78 6.02
CA LEU A 139 6.41 -19.58 5.33
C LEU A 139 6.84 -19.53 3.85
N ALA A 140 7.98 -20.17 3.54
CA ALA A 140 8.44 -20.33 2.15
C ALA A 140 7.60 -21.33 1.34
N ARG A 141 6.65 -22.01 1.96
CA ARG A 141 5.80 -23.03 1.34
C ARG A 141 4.36 -22.63 1.10
N VAL A 142 4.04 -21.33 1.07
CA VAL A 142 2.78 -20.88 0.49
C VAL A 142 2.94 -20.95 -1.03
N PRO A 143 2.40 -21.99 -1.70
CA PRO A 143 2.67 -22.19 -3.13
C PRO A 143 2.04 -21.07 -3.91
N GLY A 144 2.83 -20.38 -4.68
CA GLY A 144 2.38 -19.47 -5.73
C GLY A 144 2.29 -17.99 -5.38
N ALA A 145 2.02 -17.60 -4.13
CA ALA A 145 1.88 -16.18 -3.79
C ALA A 145 3.23 -15.47 -3.61
N LEU A 146 4.20 -16.13 -2.96
CA LEU A 146 5.54 -15.58 -2.74
C LEU A 146 6.44 -15.59 -3.98
N HIS A 147 6.28 -16.60 -4.83
CA HIS A 147 7.18 -16.77 -6.00
C HIS A 147 7.11 -15.66 -7.03
N ARG A 148 6.10 -14.84 -7.01
CA ARG A 148 5.86 -13.82 -8.03
C ARG A 148 5.98 -12.38 -7.56
N ALA A 149 5.81 -12.12 -6.27
CA ALA A 149 6.28 -10.87 -5.67
C ALA A 149 7.79 -10.71 -5.70
N PHE A 150 8.36 -11.71 -6.14
CA PHE A 150 9.66 -12.13 -6.11
C PHE A 150 10.61 -11.18 -6.73
N ASN A 151 10.26 -10.56 -7.82
CA ASN A 151 11.21 -9.70 -8.51
C ASN A 151 11.55 -8.43 -7.71
N ALA A 152 10.69 -7.97 -6.83
CA ALA A 152 11.03 -6.94 -5.87
C ALA A 152 11.74 -7.50 -4.61
N TYR A 153 11.66 -8.81 -4.39
CA TYR A 153 12.32 -9.49 -3.28
C TYR A 153 13.64 -10.15 -3.65
N GLU A 154 13.84 -10.44 -4.93
CA GLU A 154 15.14 -10.86 -5.47
C GLU A 154 16.15 -9.74 -5.56
N VAL A 155 15.97 -8.73 -4.78
CA VAL A 155 16.85 -7.61 -4.75
C VAL A 155 18.17 -8.00 -4.13
N GLN A 156 19.16 -7.54 -4.75
CA GLN A 156 20.51 -7.89 -4.49
C GLN A 156 21.28 -6.85 -3.76
N SER A 157 20.85 -5.62 -3.86
CA SER A 157 21.36 -4.57 -3.00
C SER A 157 20.21 -3.68 -2.54
N ILE A 158 20.16 -3.38 -1.26
CA ILE A 158 19.20 -2.43 -0.68
C ILE A 158 19.27 -1.07 -1.38
N PRO A 159 20.46 -0.51 -1.69
CA PRO A 159 20.57 0.70 -2.48
C PRO A 159 19.85 0.63 -3.83
N ASP A 160 19.99 -0.46 -4.56
CA ASP A 160 19.32 -0.64 -5.86
C ASP A 160 17.80 -0.76 -5.72
N LEU A 161 17.32 -1.47 -4.69
CA LEU A 161 15.89 -1.53 -4.37
C LEU A 161 15.32 -0.15 -4.09
N ILE A 162 15.94 0.61 -3.22
CA ILE A 162 15.46 1.95 -2.87
C ILE A 162 15.47 2.86 -4.10
N ASN A 163 16.51 2.79 -4.92
CA ASN A 163 16.58 3.55 -6.16
C ASN A 163 15.57 3.09 -7.21
N PHE A 164 15.29 1.79 -7.28
CA PHE A 164 14.21 1.24 -8.11
C PHE A 164 12.84 1.75 -7.66
N TYR A 165 12.52 1.64 -6.36
CA TYR A 165 11.26 2.15 -5.82
C TYR A 165 11.10 3.66 -6.00
N HIS A 166 12.18 4.43 -5.86
CA HIS A 166 12.11 5.87 -6.07
C HIS A 166 11.72 6.23 -7.51
N ARG A 167 12.26 5.51 -8.51
CA ARG A 167 11.86 5.67 -9.91
C ARG A 167 10.43 5.18 -10.16
N THR A 168 10.06 4.05 -9.58
CA THR A 168 8.69 3.52 -9.62
C THR A 168 7.69 4.52 -9.05
N CYS A 169 8.07 5.24 -7.99
CA CYS A 169 7.33 6.35 -7.42
C CYS A 169 7.50 7.68 -8.17
N CYS A 170 7.77 7.63 -9.49
CA CYS A 170 7.80 8.82 -10.35
C CYS A 170 8.87 9.84 -9.98
N ASN A 171 10.00 9.42 -9.42
CA ASN A 171 11.09 10.29 -8.96
C ASN A 171 10.60 11.44 -8.06
N ILE A 172 9.74 11.13 -7.12
CA ILE A 172 9.13 12.08 -6.19
C ILE A 172 10.19 12.77 -5.31
N PRO A 173 9.95 14.00 -4.79
CA PRO A 173 10.83 14.59 -3.78
C PRO A 173 10.98 13.70 -2.55
N VAL A 174 12.21 13.38 -2.17
CA VAL A 174 12.55 12.42 -1.10
C VAL A 174 11.86 12.77 0.23
N SER A 175 11.77 14.06 0.58
CA SER A 175 11.09 14.50 1.81
C SER A 175 9.59 14.18 1.82
N THR A 176 8.92 14.26 0.66
CA THR A 176 7.51 13.89 0.51
C THR A 176 7.33 12.39 0.64
N TRP A 177 8.24 11.63 0.04
CA TRP A 177 8.21 10.17 0.08
C TRP A 177 8.44 9.63 1.50
N ILE A 178 9.49 10.11 2.19
CA ILE A 178 9.77 9.75 3.60
C ILE A 178 8.56 10.02 4.50
N ARG A 179 7.89 11.18 4.32
CA ARG A 179 6.69 11.49 5.10
C ARG A 179 5.58 10.46 4.87
N ALA A 180 5.33 10.06 3.63
CA ALA A 180 4.31 9.06 3.30
C ALA A 180 4.66 7.66 3.83
N ILE A 181 5.94 7.27 3.79
CA ILE A 181 6.43 6.02 4.37
C ILE A 181 6.24 6.01 5.89
N ASN A 182 6.58 7.10 6.58
CA ASN A 182 6.39 7.22 8.03
C ASN A 182 4.91 7.17 8.45
N GLN A 183 3.99 7.47 7.55
CA GLN A 183 2.55 7.33 7.74
C GLN A 183 2.02 5.95 7.32
N ASN A 184 2.91 5.00 7.02
CA ASN A 184 2.59 3.63 6.60
C ASN A 184 1.78 3.53 5.29
N TYR A 185 1.80 4.52 4.41
CA TYR A 185 1.10 4.46 3.13
C TYR A 185 1.72 3.48 2.13
N PHE A 186 2.95 3.03 2.39
CA PHE A 186 3.72 2.08 1.61
C PHE A 186 3.97 0.76 2.37
N ALA A 187 3.08 0.39 3.29
CA ALA A 187 3.29 -0.77 4.18
C ALA A 187 3.45 -2.10 3.44
N THR A 188 2.85 -2.24 2.25
CA THR A 188 2.94 -3.46 1.43
C THR A 188 4.18 -3.54 0.55
N TRP A 189 5.02 -2.48 0.53
CA TRP A 189 6.22 -2.44 -0.29
C TRP A 189 7.39 -3.12 0.44
N PRO A 190 7.91 -4.23 -0.09
CA PRO A 190 8.92 -5.03 0.61
C PRO A 190 10.21 -4.26 0.83
N GLY A 191 10.70 -4.27 2.06
CA GLY A 191 11.98 -3.66 2.40
C GLY A 191 12.04 -2.13 2.31
N LEU A 192 10.93 -1.45 2.07
CA LEU A 192 10.88 0.01 1.99
C LEU A 192 10.68 0.63 3.38
N THR A 193 11.72 1.29 3.90
CA THR A 193 11.67 2.04 5.15
C THR A 193 12.20 3.46 4.97
N ALA A 194 11.77 4.38 5.82
CA ALA A 194 12.22 5.78 5.76
C ALA A 194 13.72 5.93 5.98
N ASP A 195 14.31 5.09 6.83
CA ASP A 195 15.75 5.15 7.14
C ASP A 195 16.58 4.64 5.96
N ARG A 196 16.15 3.56 5.31
CA ARG A 196 16.77 3.09 4.07
C ARG A 196 16.69 4.14 2.95
N VAL A 197 15.55 4.85 2.86
CA VAL A 197 15.44 5.96 1.90
C VAL A 197 16.41 7.09 2.24
N ARG A 198 16.57 7.48 3.51
CA ARG A 198 17.55 8.50 3.92
C ARG A 198 18.98 8.07 3.61
N LYS A 199 19.30 6.79 3.82
CA LYS A 199 20.66 6.26 3.65
C LYS A 199 21.02 6.04 2.18
N TYR A 200 20.11 5.50 1.37
CA TYR A 200 20.43 4.98 0.05
C TYR A 200 19.80 5.72 -1.14
N CYS A 201 18.79 6.56 -0.91
CA CYS A 201 18.19 7.31 -2.01
C CYS A 201 19.09 8.46 -2.45
N THR A 202 19.69 8.33 -3.62
CA THR A 202 20.53 9.37 -4.21
C THR A 202 19.69 10.49 -4.84
N ALA A 203 20.21 11.71 -4.81
CA ALA A 203 19.61 12.83 -5.54
C ALA A 203 19.63 12.53 -7.05
N LYS A 204 18.49 12.75 -7.71
CA LYS A 204 18.33 12.46 -9.14
C LYS A 204 17.98 13.71 -9.92
N PRO A 205 18.60 13.89 -11.11
CA PRO A 205 18.29 15.03 -11.97
C PRO A 205 16.81 15.05 -12.40
N GLU A 206 16.19 13.90 -12.62
CA GLU A 206 14.77 13.78 -12.99
C GLU A 206 13.85 14.37 -11.93
N THR A 207 14.18 14.17 -10.64
CA THR A 207 13.44 14.80 -9.54
C THR A 207 13.57 16.33 -9.60
N ALA A 208 14.77 16.84 -9.87
CA ALA A 208 14.99 18.27 -10.00
C ALA A 208 14.24 18.86 -11.21
N MET A 209 14.30 18.18 -12.36
CA MET A 209 13.58 18.58 -13.59
C MET A 209 12.07 18.72 -13.37
N GLY A 210 11.47 17.84 -12.59
CA GLY A 210 10.04 17.90 -12.29
C GLY A 210 9.66 18.90 -11.20
N HIS A 211 10.50 19.06 -10.18
CA HIS A 211 10.11 19.70 -8.93
C HIS A 211 10.89 20.96 -8.56
N LEU A 212 11.88 21.38 -9.38
CA LEU A 212 12.66 22.59 -9.11
C LEU A 212 11.73 23.81 -9.07
N LYS A 213 11.81 24.56 -7.99
CA LYS A 213 11.09 25.82 -7.82
C LYS A 213 12.06 26.99 -7.91
N ARG A 214 11.70 28.03 -8.67
CA ARG A 214 12.46 29.27 -8.70
C ARG A 214 12.47 29.90 -7.32
N ILE A 215 13.66 30.07 -6.76
CA ILE A 215 13.83 30.86 -5.54
C ILE A 215 13.73 32.34 -5.96
N ARG A 216 12.82 33.07 -5.32
CA ARG A 216 12.77 34.53 -5.51
C ARG A 216 14.04 35.13 -4.93
N SER A 217 14.92 35.66 -5.77
CA SER A 217 16.01 36.52 -5.33
C SER A 217 15.38 37.77 -4.65
N ASN A 218 16.03 38.32 -3.67
CA ASN A 218 15.65 39.57 -2.96
C ASN A 218 14.50 39.45 -1.93
N VAL A 219 13.94 38.26 -1.64
CA VAL A 219 13.00 38.09 -0.53
C VAL A 219 13.72 37.44 0.64
N ARG A 220 14.68 38.15 1.25
CA ARG A 220 15.21 37.80 2.56
C ARG A 220 14.40 38.57 3.60
N SER A 221 13.36 37.95 4.12
CA SER A 221 12.66 38.47 5.29
C SER A 221 13.36 37.97 6.54
N THR A 222 13.92 38.86 7.33
CA THR A 222 14.41 38.58 8.68
C THR A 222 13.27 38.54 9.71
N ARG A 223 12.03 38.84 9.28
CA ARG A 223 10.85 38.76 10.15
C ARG A 223 10.51 37.31 10.41
N THR A 224 10.40 36.95 11.67
CA THR A 224 9.82 35.68 12.11
C THR A 224 8.43 35.56 11.48
N LYS A 225 8.19 34.50 10.71
CA LYS A 225 6.86 34.24 10.13
C LYS A 225 5.89 34.00 11.27
N THR A 226 5.17 35.01 11.69
CA THR A 226 4.03 34.86 12.58
C THR A 226 3.01 33.99 11.84
N ARG A 227 2.75 32.81 12.40
CA ARG A 227 1.72 31.92 11.88
C ARG A 227 0.37 32.62 12.11
N ARG A 228 -0.15 33.25 11.08
CA ARG A 228 -1.51 33.80 11.14
C ARG A 228 -2.46 32.61 11.15
N ILE A 229 -3.04 32.34 12.30
CA ILE A 229 -4.16 31.41 12.42
C ILE A 229 -5.39 32.22 11.98
N GLY A 230 -5.77 32.04 10.73
CA GLY A 230 -7.05 32.54 10.23
C GLY A 230 -8.12 31.54 10.63
N THR A 231 -9.06 31.92 11.46
CA THR A 231 -10.26 31.14 11.72
C THR A 231 -11.23 31.42 10.58
N PHE A 232 -11.47 30.46 9.71
CA PHE A 232 -12.56 30.51 8.75
C PHE A 232 -13.75 29.83 9.39
N LEU A 233 -14.79 30.60 9.71
CA LEU A 233 -16.09 30.04 9.98
C LEU A 233 -16.71 29.63 8.63
N TYR A 234 -16.78 28.34 8.38
CA TYR A 234 -17.58 27.79 7.31
C TYR A 234 -18.45 26.67 7.90
N ASP A 235 -19.64 26.53 7.36
CA ASP A 235 -20.47 25.39 7.72
C ASP A 235 -19.83 24.12 7.11
N PRO A 236 -19.33 23.18 7.91
CA PRO A 236 -18.75 21.95 7.41
C PRO A 236 -19.76 21.10 6.63
N THR A 237 -21.06 21.37 6.78
CA THR A 237 -22.10 20.70 6.00
C THR A 237 -22.20 21.25 4.57
N GLU A 238 -21.83 22.49 4.32
CA GLU A 238 -21.84 23.11 2.98
C GLU A 238 -20.63 22.69 2.10
N LEU A 239 -19.53 22.23 2.71
CA LEU A 239 -18.32 21.82 2.00
C LEU A 239 -18.14 20.30 1.87
N LYS A 240 -19.07 19.53 2.38
CA LYS A 240 -19.07 18.09 2.16
C LYS A 240 -19.20 17.81 0.67
N SER A 241 -18.27 17.00 0.16
CA SER A 241 -18.26 16.53 -1.22
C SER A 241 -17.97 17.63 -2.27
N LEU A 242 -17.02 18.52 -1.95
CA LEU A 242 -16.50 19.50 -2.91
C LEU A 242 -15.51 18.85 -3.88
N ILE A 243 -15.77 19.02 -5.16
CA ILE A 243 -14.80 18.72 -6.22
C ILE A 243 -14.37 20.00 -6.95
N GLY A 244 -13.08 20.08 -7.28
CA GLY A 244 -12.55 21.09 -8.18
C GLY A 244 -12.14 20.44 -9.51
N VAL A 245 -12.48 21.06 -10.61
CA VAL A 245 -12.13 20.53 -11.95
C VAL A 245 -11.51 21.64 -12.77
N ASP A 246 -10.40 21.31 -13.44
CA ASP A 246 -9.73 22.26 -14.32
C ASP A 246 -8.81 21.53 -15.32
N PHE A 247 -8.50 22.19 -16.43
CA PHE A 247 -7.56 21.73 -17.43
C PHE A 247 -6.12 22.11 -17.10
N THR A 248 -5.20 21.22 -17.42
CA THR A 248 -3.80 21.63 -17.58
C THR A 248 -3.65 22.54 -18.82
N GLY A 249 -2.55 23.27 -18.92
CA GLY A 249 -2.17 23.88 -20.20
C GLY A 249 -1.97 22.80 -21.29
N ARG A 250 -1.97 23.24 -22.54
CA ARG A 250 -1.71 22.34 -23.69
C ARG A 250 -0.34 21.66 -23.56
N TYR A 251 -0.32 20.34 -23.75
CA TYR A 251 0.92 19.58 -23.78
C TYR A 251 1.67 19.85 -25.10
N PRO A 252 3.01 19.99 -25.10
CA PRO A 252 3.77 20.38 -26.30
C PRO A 252 3.60 19.42 -27.49
N VAL A 253 3.44 18.12 -27.20
CA VAL A 253 3.32 17.07 -28.23
C VAL A 253 1.91 16.48 -28.19
N THR A 254 1.24 16.42 -29.33
CA THR A 254 -0.04 15.71 -29.44
C THR A 254 0.23 14.21 -29.32
N SER A 255 -0.54 13.52 -28.45
CA SER A 255 -0.34 12.07 -28.27
C SER A 255 -0.74 11.28 -29.52
N GLN A 256 -0.30 10.03 -29.61
CA GLN A 256 -0.71 9.13 -30.69
C GLN A 256 -2.24 8.92 -30.73
N ARG A 257 -2.91 9.04 -29.57
CA ARG A 257 -4.37 8.95 -29.43
C ARG A 257 -5.08 10.29 -29.67
N GLY A 258 -4.33 11.34 -30.03
CA GLY A 258 -4.86 12.68 -30.33
C GLY A 258 -5.01 13.58 -29.12
N HIS A 259 -4.56 13.17 -27.92
CA HIS A 259 -4.70 13.97 -26.70
C HIS A 259 -3.72 15.16 -26.71
N LYS A 260 -4.18 16.31 -26.20
CA LYS A 260 -3.43 17.56 -26.15
C LYS A 260 -3.45 18.21 -24.75
N TYR A 261 -4.42 17.83 -23.93
CA TYR A 261 -4.65 18.38 -22.59
C TYR A 261 -4.85 17.25 -21.58
N ILE A 262 -4.77 17.60 -20.31
CA ILE A 262 -5.17 16.71 -19.21
C ILE A 262 -6.26 17.45 -18.44
N LEU A 263 -7.42 16.82 -18.25
CA LEU A 263 -8.44 17.27 -17.32
C LEU A 263 -8.13 16.68 -15.95
N VAL A 264 -8.13 17.52 -14.93
CA VAL A 264 -7.83 17.12 -13.55
C VAL A 264 -9.07 17.38 -12.71
N LEU A 265 -9.52 16.35 -12.01
CA LEU A 265 -10.54 16.41 -10.98
C LEU A 265 -9.87 16.20 -9.62
N TYR A 266 -10.18 17.09 -8.69
CA TYR A 266 -9.68 17.03 -7.34
C TYR A 266 -10.83 16.95 -6.35
N CYS A 267 -10.90 15.87 -5.58
CA CYS A 267 -11.84 15.71 -4.48
C CYS A 267 -11.24 16.32 -3.21
N TYR A 268 -11.93 17.32 -2.64
CA TYR A 268 -11.41 18.04 -1.49
C TYR A 268 -11.34 17.17 -0.24
N ASP A 269 -12.39 16.43 0.05
CA ASP A 269 -12.52 15.64 1.29
C ASP A 269 -11.52 14.49 1.34
N THR A 270 -11.44 13.70 0.28
CA THR A 270 -10.49 12.59 0.20
C THR A 270 -9.08 13.03 -0.12
N ASN A 271 -8.88 14.30 -0.55
CA ASN A 271 -7.62 14.81 -1.09
C ASN A 271 -7.15 14.06 -2.35
N TYR A 272 -8.07 13.38 -3.03
CA TYR A 272 -7.80 12.54 -4.19
C TYR A 272 -7.71 13.36 -5.47
N ILE A 273 -6.75 13.01 -6.31
CA ILE A 273 -6.55 13.59 -7.64
C ILE A 273 -6.89 12.51 -8.68
N ASN A 274 -7.84 12.79 -9.56
CA ASN A 274 -8.04 12.04 -10.79
C ASN A 274 -7.62 12.87 -11.99
N ALA A 275 -7.11 12.24 -13.04
CA ALA A 275 -6.64 12.93 -14.22
C ALA A 275 -6.77 12.06 -15.47
N ILE A 276 -7.37 12.62 -16.50
CA ILE A 276 -7.59 11.94 -17.79
C ILE A 276 -7.02 12.79 -18.92
N PRO A 277 -6.32 12.18 -19.91
CA PRO A 277 -5.90 12.89 -21.11
C PRO A 277 -7.08 13.15 -22.04
N VAL A 278 -7.14 14.37 -22.62
CA VAL A 278 -8.27 14.86 -23.42
C VAL A 278 -7.78 15.46 -24.74
N ARG A 279 -8.55 15.28 -25.80
CA ARG A 279 -8.20 15.72 -27.15
C ARG A 279 -8.31 17.24 -27.34
N SER A 280 -9.37 17.82 -26.80
CA SER A 280 -9.66 19.25 -26.94
C SER A 280 -10.31 19.82 -25.67
N ARG A 281 -10.48 21.15 -25.62
CA ARG A 281 -11.24 21.84 -24.56
C ARG A 281 -12.70 22.06 -24.93
N THR A 282 -13.23 21.38 -25.94
CA THR A 282 -14.64 21.48 -26.30
C THR A 282 -15.53 20.96 -25.18
N THR A 283 -16.74 21.51 -25.09
CA THR A 283 -17.72 21.06 -24.08
C THR A 283 -17.96 19.56 -24.15
N LYS A 284 -18.01 18.99 -25.36
CA LYS A 284 -18.20 17.56 -25.58
C LYS A 284 -17.10 16.72 -24.93
N ASP A 285 -15.83 17.05 -25.18
CA ASP A 285 -14.68 16.32 -24.63
C ASP A 285 -14.56 16.52 -23.12
N TYR A 286 -14.92 17.73 -22.64
CA TYR A 286 -14.96 18.02 -21.21
C TYR A 286 -16.01 17.15 -20.49
N VAL A 287 -17.25 17.16 -20.99
CA VAL A 287 -18.36 16.39 -20.41
C VAL A 287 -18.01 14.90 -20.39
N ALA A 288 -17.50 14.36 -21.50
CA ALA A 288 -17.13 12.94 -21.57
C ALA A 288 -16.06 12.58 -20.54
N ALA A 289 -14.98 13.38 -20.43
CA ALA A 289 -13.90 13.14 -19.47
C ALA A 289 -14.36 13.32 -18.02
N PHE A 290 -15.14 14.38 -17.75
CA PHE A 290 -15.72 14.61 -16.44
C PHE A 290 -16.62 13.45 -16.00
N THR A 291 -17.55 13.03 -16.86
CA THR A 291 -18.48 11.95 -16.57
C THR A 291 -17.74 10.65 -16.22
N THR A 292 -16.67 10.34 -16.97
CA THR A 292 -15.83 9.16 -16.68
C THR A 292 -15.22 9.25 -15.27
N MET A 293 -14.57 10.36 -14.93
CA MET A 293 -13.94 10.54 -13.61
C MET A 293 -14.96 10.61 -12.46
N TYR A 294 -16.10 11.25 -12.71
CA TYR A 294 -17.17 11.39 -11.72
C TYR A 294 -17.83 10.04 -11.41
N ASN A 295 -18.18 9.27 -12.45
CA ASN A 295 -18.77 7.95 -12.29
C ASN A 295 -17.81 6.98 -11.57
N GLU A 296 -16.51 7.08 -11.84
CA GLU A 296 -15.50 6.31 -11.09
C GLU A 296 -15.52 6.62 -9.60
N LEU A 297 -15.61 7.89 -9.21
CA LEU A 297 -15.72 8.29 -7.79
C LEU A 297 -17.06 7.88 -7.20
N ALA A 298 -18.16 8.09 -7.92
CA ALA A 298 -19.51 7.75 -7.49
C ALA A 298 -19.67 6.24 -7.26
N SER A 299 -19.09 5.40 -8.13
CA SER A 299 -19.09 3.93 -7.96
C SER A 299 -18.37 3.46 -6.68
N LYS A 300 -17.52 4.32 -6.11
CA LYS A 300 -16.80 4.09 -4.84
C LYS A 300 -17.48 4.78 -3.65
N GLY A 301 -18.73 5.22 -3.80
CA GLY A 301 -19.52 5.87 -2.76
C GLY A 301 -19.13 7.32 -2.47
N LEU A 302 -18.41 7.97 -3.36
CA LEU A 302 -17.95 9.36 -3.22
C LEU A 302 -18.77 10.28 -4.15
N GLU A 303 -20.02 10.50 -3.79
CA GLU A 303 -20.89 11.44 -4.52
C GLU A 303 -20.57 12.87 -4.15
N ALA A 304 -20.12 13.65 -5.13
CA ALA A 304 -19.92 15.09 -4.94
C ALA A 304 -21.28 15.82 -4.94
N GLN A 305 -21.37 16.89 -4.15
CA GLN A 305 -22.54 17.78 -4.12
C GLN A 305 -22.24 19.14 -4.73
N LEU A 306 -20.99 19.55 -4.70
CA LEU A 306 -20.55 20.85 -5.15
C LEU A 306 -19.36 20.72 -6.10
N VAL A 307 -19.46 21.33 -7.28
CA VAL A 307 -18.35 21.43 -8.22
C VAL A 307 -17.88 22.90 -8.30
N ARG A 308 -16.57 23.11 -8.10
CA ARG A 308 -15.94 24.40 -8.26
C ARG A 308 -15.17 24.46 -9.58
N LEU A 309 -15.49 25.45 -10.39
CA LEU A 309 -14.98 25.63 -11.75
C LEU A 309 -14.38 27.03 -11.91
N ASP A 310 -13.49 27.18 -12.90
CA ASP A 310 -13.06 28.50 -13.36
C ASP A 310 -14.16 29.16 -14.17
N ASN A 311 -14.07 30.51 -14.42
CA ASN A 311 -15.12 31.31 -15.04
C ASN A 311 -15.39 30.97 -16.52
N GLU A 312 -14.55 30.21 -17.17
CA GLU A 312 -14.71 29.84 -18.59
C GLU A 312 -15.61 28.60 -18.76
N VAL A 313 -16.87 28.69 -18.33
CA VAL A 313 -17.81 27.56 -18.38
C VAL A 313 -18.96 27.83 -19.34
N SER A 314 -19.21 26.93 -20.27
CA SER A 314 -20.35 27.02 -21.19
C SER A 314 -21.68 26.70 -20.50
N LYS A 315 -22.79 27.26 -20.98
CA LYS A 315 -24.14 26.96 -20.46
C LYS A 315 -24.44 25.46 -20.48
N GLN A 316 -24.06 24.77 -21.56
CA GLN A 316 -24.26 23.32 -21.71
C GLN A 316 -23.54 22.52 -20.63
N LEU A 317 -22.38 23.00 -20.18
CA LEU A 317 -21.64 22.32 -19.11
C LEU A 317 -22.33 22.52 -17.74
N ILE A 318 -22.89 23.70 -17.49
CA ILE A 318 -23.69 23.97 -16.28
C ILE A 318 -24.94 23.09 -16.25
N GLU A 319 -25.64 22.96 -17.38
CA GLU A 319 -26.81 22.09 -17.54
C GLU A 319 -26.44 20.62 -17.24
N HIS A 320 -25.30 20.16 -17.75
CA HIS A 320 -24.79 18.82 -17.46
C HIS A 320 -24.53 18.59 -15.97
N PHE A 321 -23.86 19.51 -15.29
CA PHE A 321 -23.64 19.41 -13.85
C PHE A 321 -24.94 19.42 -13.05
N THR A 322 -25.90 20.23 -13.45
CA THR A 322 -27.25 20.27 -12.83
C THR A 322 -27.95 18.94 -13.02
N HIS A 323 -27.83 18.32 -14.20
CA HIS A 323 -28.36 16.97 -14.45
C HIS A 323 -27.70 15.91 -13.56
N CYS A 324 -26.41 16.05 -13.29
CA CYS A 324 -25.68 15.21 -12.33
C CYS A 324 -25.99 15.56 -10.84
N LYS A 325 -26.97 16.44 -10.58
CA LYS A 325 -27.34 16.94 -9.24
C LYS A 325 -26.20 17.66 -8.50
N LEU A 326 -25.26 18.21 -9.24
CA LEU A 326 -24.14 18.99 -8.70
C LEU A 326 -24.48 20.48 -8.64
N LYS A 327 -24.29 21.10 -7.49
CA LYS A 327 -24.29 22.55 -7.38
C LYS A 327 -23.01 23.11 -8.00
N VAL A 328 -23.14 24.13 -8.87
CA VAL A 328 -22.00 24.75 -9.54
C VAL A 328 -21.60 26.02 -8.81
N GLN A 329 -20.34 26.15 -8.43
CA GLN A 329 -19.76 27.37 -7.88
C GLN A 329 -18.62 27.83 -8.78
N MET A 330 -18.75 29.04 -9.32
CA MET A 330 -17.70 29.65 -10.13
C MET A 330 -16.71 30.42 -9.24
N VAL A 331 -15.43 30.32 -9.57
CA VAL A 331 -14.39 31.11 -8.92
C VAL A 331 -14.42 32.51 -9.49
N THR A 332 -14.31 33.55 -8.65
CA THR A 332 -14.30 34.93 -9.06
C THR A 332 -13.13 35.22 -10.04
N ALA A 333 -13.38 35.96 -11.09
CA ALA A 333 -12.38 36.36 -12.09
C ALA A 333 -11.11 36.92 -11.40
N GLY A 334 -9.93 36.46 -11.83
CA GLY A 334 -8.65 36.88 -11.26
C GLY A 334 -8.25 36.20 -9.94
N MET A 335 -9.13 35.39 -9.35
CA MET A 335 -8.85 34.66 -8.11
C MET A 335 -8.67 33.14 -8.33
N HIS A 336 -7.97 32.75 -9.40
CA HIS A 336 -7.71 31.32 -9.74
C HIS A 336 -7.14 30.50 -8.58
N ARG A 337 -6.45 31.16 -7.62
CA ARG A 337 -5.90 30.50 -6.41
C ARG A 337 -6.97 29.88 -5.50
N ASN A 338 -8.22 30.25 -5.66
CA ASN A 338 -9.34 29.72 -4.90
C ASN A 338 -9.86 28.37 -5.48
N ASN A 339 -9.40 27.99 -6.68
CA ASN A 339 -9.70 26.67 -7.22
C ASN A 339 -8.75 25.62 -6.60
N PRO A 340 -9.27 24.67 -5.81
CA PRO A 340 -8.44 23.63 -5.21
C PRO A 340 -7.76 22.72 -6.25
N ALA A 341 -8.30 22.63 -7.46
CA ALA A 341 -7.72 21.88 -8.57
C ALA A 341 -6.38 22.47 -9.04
N GLU A 342 -6.14 23.78 -8.92
CA GLU A 342 -4.88 24.41 -9.35
C GLU A 342 -3.65 23.79 -8.63
N ARG A 343 -3.74 23.60 -7.31
CA ARG A 343 -2.66 22.95 -6.56
C ARG A 343 -2.50 21.48 -6.91
N ALA A 344 -3.60 20.78 -7.17
CA ALA A 344 -3.57 19.40 -7.63
C ALA A 344 -2.87 19.30 -8.99
N ILE A 345 -3.18 20.20 -9.92
CA ILE A 345 -2.52 20.31 -11.22
C ILE A 345 -1.02 20.57 -11.07
N GLN A 346 -0.59 21.46 -10.19
CA GLN A 346 0.83 21.74 -9.95
C GLN A 346 1.56 20.48 -9.42
N THR A 347 0.95 19.74 -8.50
CA THR A 347 1.50 18.50 -7.96
C THR A 347 1.61 17.44 -9.05
N LEU A 348 0.53 17.23 -9.80
CA LEU A 348 0.48 16.26 -10.89
C LEU A 348 1.51 16.58 -11.98
N LYS A 349 1.61 17.85 -12.39
CA LYS A 349 2.61 18.30 -13.37
C LYS A 349 4.05 18.05 -12.91
N GLY A 350 4.33 18.25 -11.63
CA GLY A 350 5.66 17.97 -11.07
C GLY A 350 6.03 16.50 -11.21
N LEU A 351 5.15 15.61 -10.74
CA LEU A 351 5.35 14.15 -10.84
C LEU A 351 5.38 13.68 -12.29
N PHE A 352 4.51 14.20 -13.14
CA PHE A 352 4.48 13.82 -14.54
C PHE A 352 5.75 14.20 -15.30
N LYS A 353 6.29 15.41 -15.05
CA LYS A 353 7.57 15.83 -15.63
C LYS A 353 8.72 14.95 -15.20
N SER A 354 8.85 14.66 -13.90
CA SER A 354 9.90 13.78 -13.39
C SER A 354 9.77 12.34 -13.91
N THR A 355 8.54 11.85 -14.12
CA THR A 355 8.28 10.55 -14.75
C THR A 355 8.77 10.52 -16.19
N ARG A 356 8.43 11.55 -16.97
CA ARG A 356 8.83 11.63 -18.37
C ARG A 356 10.35 11.70 -18.54
N GLU A 357 11.03 12.47 -17.69
CA GLU A 357 12.50 12.56 -17.72
C GLU A 357 13.18 11.24 -17.30
N GLY A 358 12.52 10.45 -16.45
CA GLY A 358 13.00 9.12 -16.05
C GLY A 358 12.66 7.99 -17.03
N ALA A 359 11.86 8.25 -18.07
CA ALA A 359 11.52 7.26 -19.08
C ALA A 359 12.72 6.97 -19.99
N HIS A 360 12.73 5.77 -20.60
CA HIS A 360 13.78 5.38 -21.54
C HIS A 360 13.90 6.38 -22.69
N PRO A 361 15.11 6.73 -23.17
CA PRO A 361 15.29 7.68 -24.28
C PRO A 361 14.52 7.32 -25.55
N ASP A 362 14.38 6.03 -25.84
CA ASP A 362 13.60 5.53 -26.98
C ASP A 362 12.08 5.56 -26.76
N PHE A 363 11.61 5.94 -25.55
CA PHE A 363 10.18 6.00 -25.27
C PHE A 363 9.51 7.03 -26.19
N PRO A 364 8.48 6.64 -26.98
CA PRO A 364 7.91 7.56 -27.96
C PRO A 364 7.27 8.75 -27.30
N ALA A 365 7.74 9.98 -27.61
CA ALA A 365 7.19 11.21 -27.04
C ALA A 365 5.67 11.37 -27.26
N LYS A 366 5.13 10.75 -28.32
CA LYS A 366 3.69 10.72 -28.61
C LYS A 366 2.90 9.75 -27.72
N CYS A 367 3.56 8.95 -26.88
CA CYS A 367 2.92 8.03 -25.93
C CYS A 367 2.89 8.57 -24.50
N TRP A 368 3.12 9.86 -24.31
CA TRP A 368 3.18 10.52 -23.00
C TRP A 368 1.94 10.27 -22.13
N ASP A 369 0.78 10.23 -22.75
CA ASP A 369 -0.51 10.05 -22.08
C ASP A 369 -0.69 8.65 -21.45
N LEU A 370 0.12 7.68 -21.87
CA LEU A 370 0.14 6.33 -21.31
C LEU A 370 0.81 6.26 -19.93
N LEU A 371 1.67 7.23 -19.60
CA LEU A 371 2.35 7.28 -18.30
C LEU A 371 1.45 7.85 -17.18
N LEU A 372 0.36 8.52 -17.54
CA LEU A 372 -0.50 9.25 -16.61
C LEU A 372 -1.14 8.36 -15.53
N PRO A 373 -1.64 7.15 -15.82
CA PRO A 373 -2.29 6.30 -14.81
C PRO A 373 -1.40 6.04 -13.59
N GLN A 374 -0.14 5.65 -13.78
CA GLN A 374 0.76 5.40 -12.66
C GLN A 374 1.08 6.68 -11.88
N VAL A 375 1.22 7.81 -12.57
CA VAL A 375 1.43 9.12 -11.91
C VAL A 375 0.25 9.47 -11.01
N VAL A 376 -0.99 9.18 -11.43
CA VAL A 376 -2.19 9.37 -10.60
C VAL A 376 -2.18 8.47 -9.37
N VAL A 377 -1.86 7.20 -9.53
CA VAL A 377 -1.73 6.26 -8.40
C VAL A 377 -0.72 6.78 -7.38
N ILE A 378 0.49 7.10 -7.82
CA ILE A 378 1.56 7.60 -6.93
C ILE A 378 1.19 8.94 -6.29
N ALA A 379 0.58 9.87 -7.05
CA ALA A 379 0.13 11.15 -6.51
C ALA A 379 -0.82 10.96 -5.31
N ASN A 380 -1.66 9.95 -5.35
CA ASN A 380 -2.64 9.66 -4.31
C ASN A 380 -2.09 8.79 -3.17
N LEU A 381 -1.12 7.92 -3.44
CA LEU A 381 -0.44 7.14 -2.39
C LEU A 381 0.35 8.04 -1.43
N VAL A 382 0.95 9.12 -1.91
CA VAL A 382 1.79 9.99 -1.07
C VAL A 382 1.02 11.11 -0.36
N ARG A 383 -0.28 11.20 -0.53
CA ARG A 383 -1.15 12.24 0.05
C ARG A 383 -2.02 11.64 1.14
N ALA A 384 -2.10 12.31 2.28
CA ALA A 384 -3.06 11.96 3.32
C ALA A 384 -4.49 12.29 2.88
N SER A 385 -5.45 11.42 3.17
CA SER A 385 -6.87 11.77 3.12
C SER A 385 -7.17 12.86 4.15
N ARG A 386 -8.14 13.74 3.87
CA ARG A 386 -8.61 14.71 4.87
C ARG A 386 -9.69 14.15 5.78
N ILE A 387 -10.45 13.16 5.29
CA ILE A 387 -11.43 12.44 6.10
C ILE A 387 -10.70 11.67 7.20
N ASN A 388 -9.67 10.91 6.82
CA ASN A 388 -8.85 10.16 7.75
C ASN A 388 -7.36 10.32 7.41
N PRO A 389 -6.63 11.23 8.07
CA PRO A 389 -5.21 11.48 7.80
C PRO A 389 -4.28 10.29 8.07
N ALA A 390 -4.73 9.25 8.77
CA ALA A 390 -3.96 8.04 9.01
C ALA A 390 -3.79 7.17 7.75
N ILE A 391 -4.65 7.38 6.73
CA ILE A 391 -4.60 6.64 5.47
C ILE A 391 -4.34 7.58 4.29
N SER A 392 -3.82 7.01 3.20
CA SER A 392 -3.58 7.78 1.98
C SER A 392 -4.89 8.13 1.26
N ALA A 393 -4.85 9.17 0.42
CA ALA A 393 -5.96 9.51 -0.47
C ALA A 393 -6.31 8.33 -1.40
N TYR A 394 -5.30 7.56 -1.83
CA TYR A 394 -5.52 6.34 -2.59
C TYR A 394 -6.31 5.32 -1.79
N THR A 395 -5.87 5.02 -0.58
CA THR A 395 -6.52 4.04 0.31
C THR A 395 -7.96 4.44 0.67
N GLN A 396 -8.21 5.74 0.82
CA GLN A 396 -9.57 6.25 1.10
C GLN A 396 -10.56 5.95 -0.03
N VAL A 397 -10.09 5.91 -1.27
CA VAL A 397 -10.94 5.77 -2.47
C VAL A 397 -10.93 4.35 -3.03
N ASN A 398 -9.76 3.70 -3.03
CA ASN A 398 -9.53 2.43 -3.73
C ASN A 398 -9.25 1.25 -2.79
N GLY A 399 -9.20 1.47 -1.47
CA GLY A 399 -8.71 0.45 -0.54
C GLY A 399 -7.18 0.43 -0.44
N ILE A 400 -6.67 -0.49 0.34
CA ILE A 400 -5.22 -0.62 0.57
C ILE A 400 -4.55 -1.05 -0.74
N PHE A 401 -3.52 -0.29 -1.15
CA PHE A 401 -2.70 -0.70 -2.29
C PHE A 401 -1.82 -1.87 -1.88
N ASP A 402 -1.98 -3.02 -2.54
CA ASP A 402 -1.12 -4.18 -2.34
C ASP A 402 -0.09 -4.28 -3.48
N TYR A 403 1.19 -4.05 -3.13
CA TYR A 403 2.29 -4.16 -4.08
C TYR A 403 2.50 -5.59 -4.58
N ASN A 404 2.09 -6.60 -3.81
CA ASN A 404 2.20 -8.00 -4.20
C ASN A 404 1.17 -8.39 -5.27
N GLU A 405 -0.03 -7.82 -5.18
CA GLU A 405 -1.08 -8.03 -6.18
C GLU A 405 -0.82 -7.21 -7.44
N THR A 406 -0.38 -5.97 -7.24
CA THR A 406 -0.19 -5.00 -8.32
C THR A 406 1.24 -4.47 -8.32
N PRO A 407 2.22 -5.29 -8.73
CA PRO A 407 3.61 -4.85 -8.77
C PRO A 407 3.81 -3.75 -9.80
N MET A 408 4.62 -2.76 -9.45
CA MET A 408 4.93 -1.62 -10.30
C MET A 408 6.42 -1.56 -10.61
N ALA A 409 6.73 -0.98 -11.76
CA ALA A 409 8.09 -0.67 -12.20
C ALA A 409 8.19 0.81 -12.62
N PRO A 410 9.40 1.33 -12.87
CA PRO A 410 9.56 2.69 -13.37
C PRO A 410 8.86 2.89 -14.72
N PRO A 411 7.93 3.85 -14.83
CA PRO A 411 7.16 4.07 -16.06
C PRO A 411 8.06 4.50 -17.22
N GLY A 412 7.77 4.00 -18.42
CA GLY A 412 8.55 4.26 -19.64
C GLY A 412 9.79 3.39 -19.77
N THR A 413 9.98 2.37 -18.94
CA THR A 413 11.09 1.41 -19.08
C THR A 413 10.90 0.55 -20.33
N LYS A 414 11.97 0.36 -21.10
CA LYS A 414 11.99 -0.56 -22.24
C LYS A 414 11.86 -2.00 -21.78
N VAL A 415 11.02 -2.76 -22.47
CA VAL A 415 10.71 -4.15 -22.15
C VAL A 415 10.63 -4.99 -23.42
N VAL A 416 10.87 -6.29 -23.27
CA VAL A 416 10.48 -7.30 -24.25
C VAL A 416 9.38 -8.14 -23.60
N VAL A 417 8.24 -8.23 -24.25
CA VAL A 417 7.06 -8.96 -23.78
C VAL A 417 6.78 -10.16 -24.69
N PHE A 418 6.17 -11.20 -24.15
CA PHE A 418 5.87 -12.41 -24.91
C PHE A 418 4.83 -12.13 -26.01
N ASP A 419 5.07 -12.59 -27.24
CA ASP A 419 4.18 -12.45 -28.40
C ASP A 419 3.29 -13.69 -28.57
N ASN A 420 2.05 -13.59 -28.11
CA ASN A 420 1.04 -14.67 -28.26
C ASN A 420 0.57 -14.87 -29.72
N THR A 421 0.95 -13.97 -30.63
CA THR A 421 0.47 -13.99 -32.04
C THR A 421 1.57 -14.40 -33.03
N LYS A 422 2.68 -14.93 -32.54
CA LYS A 422 3.82 -15.33 -33.36
C LYS A 422 3.50 -16.53 -34.26
N SER A 423 4.12 -16.59 -35.42
CA SER A 423 4.22 -17.80 -36.23
C SER A 423 5.18 -18.81 -35.60
N SER A 424 5.15 -20.06 -36.05
CA SER A 424 6.03 -21.13 -35.54
C SER A 424 7.54 -20.78 -35.52
N TRP A 425 7.97 -19.97 -36.47
CA TRP A 425 9.37 -19.49 -36.62
C TRP A 425 9.53 -18.01 -36.27
N GLY A 426 8.50 -17.38 -35.71
CA GLY A 426 8.58 -15.99 -35.31
C GLY A 426 9.31 -15.82 -33.96
N ASN A 427 9.80 -14.61 -33.71
CA ASN A 427 10.42 -14.27 -32.43
C ASN A 427 9.40 -14.46 -31.29
N ASP A 428 9.87 -14.99 -30.17
CA ASP A 428 9.07 -15.18 -28.96
C ASP A 428 8.69 -13.86 -28.26
N GLY A 429 9.48 -12.82 -28.48
CA GLY A 429 9.32 -11.53 -27.83
C GLY A 429 9.08 -10.39 -28.79
N VAL A 430 8.36 -9.39 -28.31
CA VAL A 430 8.11 -8.11 -28.98
C VAL A 430 8.60 -6.97 -28.11
N ASP A 431 9.28 -6.01 -28.74
CA ASP A 431 9.70 -4.78 -28.08
C ASP A 431 8.53 -3.91 -27.63
N GLY A 432 8.66 -3.36 -26.44
CA GLY A 432 7.66 -2.48 -25.87
C GLY A 432 8.20 -1.61 -24.75
N PHE A 433 7.30 -0.91 -24.11
CA PHE A 433 7.58 -0.08 -22.95
C PHE A 433 6.55 -0.34 -21.87
N TYR A 434 7.00 -0.51 -20.64
CA TYR A 434 6.12 -0.54 -19.48
C TYR A 434 5.54 0.85 -19.24
N VAL A 435 4.22 0.94 -19.06
CA VAL A 435 3.52 2.21 -18.92
C VAL A 435 2.71 2.35 -17.64
N GLY A 436 2.44 1.26 -16.94
CA GLY A 436 1.74 1.32 -15.68
C GLY A 436 1.28 -0.02 -15.14
N PRO A 437 0.75 -0.04 -13.91
CA PRO A 437 0.18 -1.24 -13.30
C PRO A 437 -1.12 -1.67 -14.00
N ALA A 438 -1.55 -2.89 -13.72
CA ALA A 438 -2.82 -3.46 -14.16
C ALA A 438 -3.65 -3.85 -12.92
N PRO A 439 -4.37 -2.92 -12.28
CA PRO A 439 -5.02 -3.15 -10.99
C PRO A 439 -6.10 -4.24 -11.06
N ASP A 440 -6.77 -4.41 -12.20
CA ASP A 440 -7.82 -5.41 -12.39
C ASP A 440 -7.28 -6.80 -12.75
N HIS A 441 -5.95 -6.95 -12.86
CA HIS A 441 -5.29 -8.18 -13.28
C HIS A 441 -4.14 -8.53 -12.35
N TYR A 442 -4.30 -9.61 -11.60
CA TYR A 442 -3.30 -10.06 -10.64
C TYR A 442 -1.93 -10.23 -11.27
N ARG A 443 -0.95 -9.43 -10.82
CA ARG A 443 0.48 -9.44 -11.21
C ARG A 443 0.78 -9.24 -12.68
N ASN A 444 -0.07 -8.52 -13.37
CA ASN A 444 0.17 -8.14 -14.73
C ASN A 444 0.71 -6.71 -14.83
N TYR A 445 1.42 -6.46 -15.90
CA TYR A 445 1.96 -5.17 -16.26
C TYR A 445 1.28 -4.65 -17.52
N THR A 446 0.92 -3.37 -17.52
CA THR A 446 0.44 -2.70 -18.74
C THR A 446 1.64 -2.26 -19.56
N CYS A 447 1.78 -2.82 -20.77
CA CYS A 447 2.86 -2.51 -21.68
C CYS A 447 2.35 -1.97 -23.02
N TYR A 448 3.03 -0.97 -23.55
CA TYR A 448 2.84 -0.49 -24.90
C TYR A 448 3.76 -1.27 -25.83
N THR A 449 3.21 -2.00 -26.80
CA THR A 449 3.98 -2.77 -27.77
C THR A 449 4.24 -1.95 -29.03
N THR A 450 5.47 -1.86 -29.47
CA THR A 450 5.87 -1.04 -30.63
C THR A 450 5.34 -1.59 -31.94
N LYS A 451 5.29 -2.92 -32.07
CA LYS A 451 4.79 -3.64 -33.27
C LYS A 451 3.33 -3.36 -33.57
N THR A 452 2.47 -3.47 -32.55
CA THR A 452 1.02 -3.29 -32.72
C THR A 452 0.54 -1.89 -32.40
N LYS A 453 1.41 -1.04 -31.82
CA LYS A 453 1.09 0.31 -31.31
C LYS A 453 -0.10 0.33 -30.36
N ALA A 454 -0.27 -0.72 -29.59
CA ALA A 454 -1.37 -0.94 -28.67
C ALA A 454 -0.91 -1.22 -27.24
N LEU A 455 -1.80 -0.97 -26.27
CA LEU A 455 -1.63 -1.40 -24.89
C LEU A 455 -2.02 -2.87 -24.78
N ARG A 456 -1.20 -3.63 -24.06
CA ARG A 456 -1.46 -5.03 -23.76
C ARG A 456 -1.04 -5.34 -22.33
N LEU A 457 -1.67 -6.33 -21.73
CA LEU A 457 -1.36 -6.87 -20.43
C LEU A 457 -0.42 -8.05 -20.58
N HIS A 458 0.64 -8.05 -19.78
CA HIS A 458 1.65 -9.09 -19.79
C HIS A 458 2.07 -9.45 -18.38
N ASP A 459 2.20 -10.73 -18.09
CA ASP A 459 2.79 -11.30 -16.89
C ASP A 459 4.29 -11.61 -17.09
N SER A 460 4.65 -11.96 -18.33
CA SER A 460 6.00 -12.36 -18.71
C SER A 460 6.73 -11.21 -19.43
N VAL A 461 7.54 -10.50 -18.66
CA VAL A 461 8.23 -9.28 -19.10
C VAL A 461 9.73 -9.41 -18.86
N ARG A 462 10.55 -9.07 -19.86
CA ARG A 462 11.99 -8.86 -19.72
C ARG A 462 12.30 -7.37 -19.72
N TRP A 463 13.06 -6.93 -18.73
CA TRP A 463 13.31 -5.53 -18.46
C TRP A 463 14.67 -5.09 -19.00
N TYR A 464 14.70 -3.94 -19.67
CA TYR A 464 15.90 -3.31 -20.22
C TYR A 464 15.99 -1.84 -19.73
N PRO A 465 16.36 -1.63 -18.46
CA PRO A 465 16.51 -0.28 -17.92
C PRO A 465 17.72 0.42 -18.52
N HIS A 466 17.58 1.70 -18.84
CA HIS A 466 18.67 2.53 -19.32
C HIS A 466 19.47 3.20 -18.19
N VAL A 467 18.88 3.29 -17.01
CA VAL A 467 19.50 3.88 -15.82
C VAL A 467 19.29 2.95 -14.62
N GLY A 468 20.39 2.63 -13.95
CA GLY A 468 20.41 1.84 -12.72
C GLY A 468 20.08 0.37 -12.92
N THR A 469 20.26 -0.39 -11.86
CA THR A 469 20.03 -1.82 -11.83
C THR A 469 18.55 -2.08 -11.46
N PHE A 470 17.94 -3.03 -12.13
CA PHE A 470 16.64 -3.54 -11.72
C PHE A 470 16.81 -4.77 -10.84
N PRO A 471 15.94 -4.97 -9.87
CA PRO A 471 16.03 -6.13 -8.98
C PRO A 471 15.83 -7.47 -9.69
N PHE A 472 15.52 -7.47 -10.96
CA PHE A 472 15.28 -8.67 -11.78
C PHE A 472 16.52 -9.19 -12.53
N ALA A 473 17.55 -8.38 -12.66
CA ALA A 473 18.77 -8.74 -13.39
C ALA A 473 19.83 -9.26 -12.41
N GLN A 474 19.82 -10.56 -12.14
CA GLN A 474 20.64 -11.14 -11.08
C GLN A 474 21.91 -11.79 -11.58
N THR A 475 23.06 -11.29 -11.13
CA THR A 475 24.33 -12.02 -11.14
C THR A 475 24.65 -12.52 -9.72
N ASP A 476 25.41 -13.62 -9.59
CA ASP A 476 25.76 -14.16 -8.27
C ASP A 476 26.60 -13.17 -7.43
N SER A 477 27.41 -12.35 -8.07
CA SER A 477 28.17 -11.28 -7.39
C SER A 477 27.24 -10.22 -6.77
N ALA A 478 26.13 -9.91 -7.42
CA ALA A 478 25.15 -8.96 -6.91
C ALA A 478 24.37 -9.55 -5.74
N LYS A 479 24.10 -10.86 -5.71
CA LYS A 479 23.50 -11.54 -4.54
C LYS A 479 24.43 -11.47 -3.33
N LEU A 480 25.72 -11.68 -3.55
CA LEU A 480 26.71 -11.60 -2.48
C LEU A 480 26.81 -10.17 -1.91
N GLN A 481 26.81 -9.17 -2.78
CA GLN A 481 26.85 -7.76 -2.38
C GLN A 481 25.62 -7.37 -1.55
N MET A 482 24.43 -7.88 -1.89
CA MET A 482 23.21 -7.67 -1.12
C MET A 482 23.33 -8.27 0.29
N ILE A 483 23.75 -9.53 0.39
CA ILE A 483 23.90 -10.21 1.68
C ILE A 483 24.89 -9.45 2.57
N LEU A 484 26.01 -8.99 2.01
CA LEU A 484 26.98 -8.19 2.73
C LEU A 484 26.42 -6.83 3.18
N THR A 485 25.64 -6.17 2.33
CA THR A 485 25.01 -4.89 2.67
C THR A 485 23.96 -5.06 3.76
N ASP A 486 23.15 -6.10 3.68
CA ASP A 486 22.15 -6.43 4.71
C ASP A 486 22.81 -6.76 6.06
N LEU A 487 23.92 -7.47 6.04
CA LEU A 487 24.71 -7.81 7.23
C LEU A 487 25.30 -6.57 7.88
N LEU A 488 25.86 -5.66 7.09
CA LEU A 488 26.38 -4.37 7.57
C LEU A 488 25.26 -3.51 8.16
N ASP A 489 24.11 -3.45 7.50
CA ASP A 489 22.96 -2.68 8.00
C ASP A 489 22.43 -3.23 9.33
N GLN A 490 22.45 -4.57 9.53
CA GLN A 490 22.10 -5.20 10.80
C GLN A 490 23.13 -4.91 11.90
N LEU A 491 24.40 -4.91 11.57
CA LEU A 491 25.46 -4.60 12.54
C LEU A 491 25.44 -3.13 12.97
N GLU A 492 25.13 -2.22 12.04
CA GLU A 492 25.01 -0.79 12.34
C GLU A 492 23.70 -0.43 13.06
N ASN A 493 22.62 -1.18 12.82
CA ASN A 493 21.29 -0.93 13.36
C ASN A 493 20.65 -2.22 13.93
N PRO A 494 21.12 -2.75 15.05
CA PRO A 494 20.69 -4.05 15.58
C PRO A 494 19.20 -4.10 15.98
N HIS A 495 18.52 -2.96 16.09
CA HIS A 495 17.09 -2.87 16.41
C HIS A 495 16.16 -2.80 15.19
N THR A 496 16.71 -2.70 14.00
CA THR A 496 15.93 -2.78 12.76
C THR A 496 15.86 -4.24 12.33
N ALA A 497 14.89 -4.98 12.85
CA ALA A 497 14.65 -6.35 12.38
C ALA A 497 14.36 -6.29 10.87
N LEU A 498 15.27 -6.83 10.07
CA LEU A 498 15.01 -7.08 8.65
C LEU A 498 13.84 -8.06 8.55
N PRO A 499 12.98 -7.92 7.53
CA PRO A 499 11.89 -8.87 7.30
C PRO A 499 12.39 -10.29 6.98
N TYR A 500 13.71 -10.48 6.88
CA TYR A 500 14.36 -11.78 6.66
C TYR A 500 15.32 -12.07 7.80
N SER A 501 15.07 -13.14 8.56
CA SER A 501 16.07 -13.67 9.46
C SER A 501 17.21 -14.27 8.64
N LEU A 502 18.44 -14.07 9.08
CA LEU A 502 19.65 -14.71 8.50
C LEU A 502 19.66 -16.25 8.64
N ASP A 503 18.63 -16.83 9.22
CA ASP A 503 18.48 -18.29 9.44
C ASP A 503 18.06 -19.08 8.19
N GLY A 504 17.99 -18.43 7.02
CA GLY A 504 17.67 -19.10 5.76
C GLY A 504 18.84 -19.93 5.19
N PRO A 505 18.56 -20.94 4.38
CA PRO A 505 19.58 -21.81 3.75
C PRO A 505 20.61 -21.03 2.92
N THR A 506 20.31 -19.81 2.51
CA THR A 506 21.20 -18.90 1.78
C THR A 506 22.32 -18.33 2.66
N ALA A 507 22.04 -18.03 3.94
CA ALA A 507 23.05 -17.54 4.88
C ALA A 507 24.09 -18.63 5.21
N ASN A 508 23.63 -19.86 5.42
CA ASN A 508 24.52 -21.00 5.67
C ASN A 508 25.40 -21.33 4.43
N THR A 509 24.91 -21.10 3.23
CA THR A 509 25.67 -21.28 2.00
C THR A 509 26.71 -20.17 1.82
N ALA A 510 26.35 -18.92 2.12
CA ALA A 510 27.27 -17.78 2.05
C ALA A 510 28.40 -17.91 3.08
N ILE A 511 28.09 -18.29 4.33
CA ILE A 511 29.11 -18.51 5.38
C ILE A 511 30.06 -19.64 4.99
N ARG A 512 29.59 -20.74 4.40
CA ARG A 512 30.43 -21.82 3.89
C ARG A 512 31.29 -21.43 2.70
N THR A 513 30.85 -20.49 1.89
CA THR A 513 31.60 -20.00 0.71
C THR A 513 32.70 -19.01 1.12
N ILE A 514 32.48 -18.23 2.19
CA ILE A 514 33.48 -17.29 2.74
C ILE A 514 34.56 -18.05 3.56
N SER A 515 34.22 -19.21 4.11
CA SER A 515 35.14 -20.04 4.90
C SER A 515 35.95 -21.05 4.04
N ARG A 516 35.81 -21.05 2.74
CA ARG A 516 36.63 -21.73 1.75
C ARG A 516 37.40 -20.72 0.89
#